data_89b3b1018c31a53baad94fe1f9672e4d
#
_entry.id   89b3b1018c31a53baad94fe1f9672e4d
#
_cell.length_a   1.000
_cell.length_b   1.000
_cell.length_c   1.000
_cell.angle_alpha   90.00
_cell.angle_beta   90.00
_cell.angle_gamma   90.00
#
_symmetry.space_group_name_H-M   'P 1'
#
loop_
_entity.id
_entity.type
_entity.pdbx_description
1 polymer ?
#
loop_
_entity_poly.entity_id
_entity_poly.type
_entity_poly.pdbx_seq_one_letter_code
_entity_poly.pdbx_strand_id
1 'polypeptide(L)'
;MSDLTGELIDGRYQLIRQMATGGMASIYEALDTRLDRKVAVKIMHSHLAQDEQFVERFIREAKAAAALSHPNIVAVQDQGWNQNGSPAIFLVMEMIEGHTLREYLNEQGKLSVADGIKFLLPVLSALSAAHKIGIVHRDIKPENILISKEGRIKIADFGLAKGPLIGGTLTAESSVILGSVSYLSPEQVQRGVADSRSDNYSLGITAFEIFTGKKPFEGDQPIQIAYMHVNNRVPRISTLLSGVPEQLDDLIYRTTSANPDDRPRDATIFYEELSRISQLLNPKENQLSLNSISPSNRCAQNPLVNHCAQR
;
A
#
# COMPACT_ATOMS: atom_id res chain seq x y z
N MET A 1 -17.01 -4.26 21.16
CA MET A 1 -17.11 -2.84 20.77
C MET A 1 -18.48 -2.58 20.25
N SER A 2 -19.12 -1.45 20.61
CA SER A 2 -20.37 -1.01 19.99
C SER A 2 -20.07 -0.59 18.55
N ASP A 3 -20.83 -1.09 17.61
CA ASP A 3 -20.85 -0.60 16.24
C ASP A 3 -21.34 0.85 16.25
N LEU A 4 -20.56 1.74 15.66
CA LEU A 4 -20.87 3.19 15.56
C LEU A 4 -21.69 3.53 14.31
N THR A 5 -22.18 2.53 13.58
CA THR A 5 -23.04 2.73 12.40
C THR A 5 -24.24 3.61 12.76
N GLY A 6 -24.50 4.63 11.95
CA GLY A 6 -25.56 5.62 12.22
C GLY A 6 -25.12 6.82 13.06
N GLU A 7 -23.93 6.84 13.65
CA GLU A 7 -23.44 8.01 14.38
C GLU A 7 -22.94 9.11 13.42
N LEU A 8 -23.09 10.37 13.86
CA LEU A 8 -22.55 11.55 13.19
C LEU A 8 -21.26 11.98 13.88
N ILE A 9 -20.11 11.73 13.28
CA ILE A 9 -18.80 12.09 13.80
C ILE A 9 -18.46 13.54 13.44
N ASP A 10 -18.05 14.31 14.48
CA ASP A 10 -17.66 15.72 14.38
C ASP A 10 -18.74 16.62 13.73
N GLY A 11 -20.03 16.24 13.87
CA GLY A 11 -21.16 16.97 13.25
C GLY A 11 -21.09 17.02 11.72
N ARG A 12 -20.27 16.16 11.08
CA ARG A 12 -20.01 16.19 9.65
C ARG A 12 -20.05 14.83 8.97
N TYR A 13 -19.46 13.81 9.56
CA TYR A 13 -19.28 12.52 8.90
C TYR A 13 -20.31 11.51 9.43
N GLN A 14 -21.35 11.26 8.62
CA GLN A 14 -22.40 10.29 8.94
C GLN A 14 -21.91 8.88 8.62
N LEU A 15 -21.71 8.05 9.65
CA LEU A 15 -21.28 6.67 9.47
C LEU A 15 -22.40 5.82 8.88
N ILE A 16 -22.15 5.17 7.71
CA ILE A 16 -23.13 4.38 6.98
C ILE A 16 -23.03 2.90 7.36
N ARG A 17 -21.84 2.34 7.30
CA ARG A 17 -21.56 0.94 7.66
C ARG A 17 -20.10 0.73 8.01
N GLN A 18 -19.84 -0.26 8.84
CA GLN A 18 -18.48 -0.72 9.09
C GLN A 18 -17.98 -1.55 7.90
N MET A 19 -16.81 -1.21 7.39
CA MET A 19 -16.17 -1.90 6.26
C MET A 19 -15.15 -2.92 6.73
N ALA A 20 -14.34 -2.56 7.75
CA ALA A 20 -13.29 -3.41 8.29
C ALA A 20 -13.03 -3.10 9.76
N THR A 21 -12.50 -4.09 10.48
CA THR A 21 -12.01 -3.94 11.84
C THR A 21 -10.60 -4.50 11.93
N GLY A 22 -9.68 -3.67 12.41
CA GLY A 22 -8.30 -4.06 12.74
C GLY A 22 -8.06 -4.06 14.25
N GLY A 23 -6.83 -4.34 14.68
CA GLY A 23 -6.46 -4.36 16.10
C GLY A 23 -6.49 -2.98 16.78
N MET A 24 -6.35 -1.88 16.03
CA MET A 24 -6.23 -0.53 16.59
C MET A 24 -7.40 0.39 16.24
N ALA A 25 -8.10 0.11 15.14
CA ALA A 25 -9.14 0.96 14.59
C ALA A 25 -10.14 0.16 13.76
N SER A 26 -11.34 0.71 13.62
CA SER A 26 -12.35 0.26 12.66
C SER A 26 -12.48 1.27 11.51
N ILE A 27 -12.74 0.79 10.31
CA ILE A 27 -12.93 1.61 9.10
C ILE A 27 -14.40 1.59 8.74
N TYR A 28 -14.97 2.77 8.55
CA TYR A 28 -16.37 2.96 8.16
C TYR A 28 -16.48 3.64 6.82
N GLU A 29 -17.43 3.23 5.99
CA GLU A 29 -17.98 4.06 4.94
C GLU A 29 -18.82 5.15 5.59
N ALA A 30 -18.60 6.41 5.21
CA ALA A 30 -19.32 7.55 5.74
C ALA A 30 -19.70 8.56 4.63
N LEU A 31 -20.72 9.36 4.89
CA LEU A 31 -21.07 10.52 4.08
C LEU A 31 -20.49 11.79 4.71
N ASP A 32 -19.66 12.52 3.99
CA ASP A 32 -19.31 13.89 4.31
C ASP A 32 -20.51 14.80 3.99
N THR A 33 -21.30 15.14 4.99
CA THR A 33 -22.56 15.89 4.83
C THR A 33 -22.38 17.31 4.33
N ARG A 34 -21.15 17.87 4.40
CA ARG A 34 -20.86 19.23 3.89
C ARG A 34 -20.54 19.22 2.40
N LEU A 35 -19.92 18.16 1.90
CA LEU A 35 -19.50 18.04 0.51
C LEU A 35 -20.32 17.02 -0.29
N ASP A 36 -21.30 16.38 0.35
CA ASP A 36 -22.20 15.36 -0.24
C ASP A 36 -21.42 14.28 -1.00
N ARG A 37 -20.40 13.70 -0.33
CA ARG A 37 -19.55 12.67 -0.92
C ARG A 37 -19.23 11.55 0.06
N LYS A 38 -19.00 10.36 -0.47
CA LYS A 38 -18.52 9.22 0.32
C LYS A 38 -17.07 9.39 0.70
N VAL A 39 -16.75 9.03 1.94
CA VAL A 39 -15.41 9.01 2.50
C VAL A 39 -15.21 7.73 3.32
N ALA A 40 -13.97 7.34 3.53
CA ALA A 40 -13.60 6.30 4.49
C ALA A 40 -13.18 6.97 5.80
N VAL A 41 -13.81 6.59 6.91
CA VAL A 41 -13.46 7.12 8.25
C VAL A 41 -12.86 6.00 9.08
N LYS A 42 -11.60 6.16 9.46
CA LYS A 42 -10.87 5.24 10.34
C LYS A 42 -10.96 5.76 11.76
N ILE A 43 -11.60 5.00 12.65
CA ILE A 43 -11.88 5.39 14.04
C ILE A 43 -11.06 4.53 14.98
N MET A 44 -10.23 5.16 15.80
CA MET A 44 -9.44 4.49 16.83
C MET A 44 -10.34 3.82 17.86
N HIS A 45 -9.98 2.63 18.29
CA HIS A 45 -10.70 1.93 19.34
C HIS A 45 -10.62 2.67 20.67
N SER A 46 -11.73 2.81 21.39
CA SER A 46 -11.86 3.62 22.60
C SER A 46 -10.88 3.23 23.72
N HIS A 47 -10.53 1.97 23.85
CA HIS A 47 -9.56 1.51 24.85
C HIS A 47 -8.13 2.01 24.56
N LEU A 48 -7.78 2.26 23.29
CA LEU A 48 -6.48 2.82 22.90
C LEU A 48 -6.47 4.35 22.94
N ALA A 49 -7.64 4.98 22.83
CA ALA A 49 -7.78 6.43 22.93
C ALA A 49 -7.49 6.98 24.36
N GLN A 50 -7.37 6.12 25.36
CA GLN A 50 -6.99 6.47 26.74
C GLN A 50 -5.46 6.46 26.94
N ASP A 51 -4.69 5.91 25.99
CA ASP A 51 -3.24 5.89 26.05
C ASP A 51 -2.66 6.99 25.17
N GLU A 52 -2.10 8.02 25.82
CA GLU A 52 -1.54 9.20 25.14
C GLU A 52 -0.49 8.83 24.08
N GLN A 53 0.32 7.78 24.31
CA GLN A 53 1.34 7.36 23.35
C GLN A 53 0.73 6.80 22.06
N PHE A 54 -0.39 6.07 22.16
CA PHE A 54 -1.12 5.60 20.98
C PHE A 54 -1.77 6.76 20.22
N VAL A 55 -2.35 7.71 20.94
CA VAL A 55 -2.98 8.90 20.36
C VAL A 55 -1.95 9.76 19.62
N GLU A 56 -0.84 10.10 20.27
CA GLU A 56 0.23 10.89 19.64
C GLU A 56 0.79 10.21 18.40
N ARG A 57 0.98 8.89 18.46
CA ARG A 57 1.43 8.10 17.31
C ARG A 57 0.43 8.18 16.16
N PHE A 58 -0.86 7.94 16.43
CA PHE A 58 -1.91 8.00 15.42
C PHE A 58 -1.97 9.37 14.74
N ILE A 59 -1.89 10.48 15.50
CA ILE A 59 -1.90 11.84 14.99
C ILE A 59 -0.64 12.13 14.15
N ARG A 60 0.54 11.72 14.62
CA ARG A 60 1.80 11.92 13.90
C ARG A 60 1.80 11.19 12.56
N GLU A 61 1.30 9.98 12.53
CA GLU A 61 1.20 9.14 11.34
C GLU A 61 0.18 9.71 10.35
N ALA A 62 -0.97 10.19 10.85
CA ALA A 62 -1.95 10.90 10.04
C ALA A 62 -1.34 12.13 9.35
N LYS A 63 -0.53 12.92 10.07
CA LYS A 63 0.19 14.07 9.50
C LYS A 63 1.20 13.67 8.43
N ALA A 64 1.93 12.56 8.65
CA ALA A 64 2.88 12.04 7.67
C ALA A 64 2.16 11.56 6.39
N ALA A 65 1.05 10.83 6.54
CA ALA A 65 0.23 10.39 5.40
C ALA A 65 -0.41 11.58 4.65
N ALA A 66 -0.85 12.62 5.36
CA ALA A 66 -1.42 13.83 4.75
C ALA A 66 -0.39 14.65 3.94
N ALA A 67 0.91 14.50 4.22
CA ALA A 67 1.97 15.12 3.42
C ALA A 67 2.20 14.43 2.06
N LEU A 68 1.64 13.22 1.87
CA LEU A 68 1.78 12.45 0.64
C LEU A 68 0.65 12.77 -0.34
N SER A 69 1.00 13.28 -1.52
CA SER A 69 0.08 13.48 -2.64
C SER A 69 0.58 12.68 -3.83
N HIS A 70 -0.06 11.54 -4.11
CA HIS A 70 0.32 10.65 -5.21
C HIS A 70 -0.91 9.86 -5.69
N PRO A 71 -1.08 9.63 -7.02
CA PRO A 71 -2.25 8.91 -7.56
C PRO A 71 -2.42 7.49 -7.01
N ASN A 72 -1.33 6.84 -6.61
CA ASN A 72 -1.33 5.49 -6.07
C ASN A 72 -1.22 5.43 -4.53
N ILE A 73 -1.51 6.53 -3.84
CA ILE A 73 -1.64 6.60 -2.38
C ILE A 73 -3.06 6.99 -2.03
N VAL A 74 -3.66 6.35 -1.01
CA VAL A 74 -4.95 6.76 -0.46
C VAL A 74 -4.79 8.11 0.22
N ALA A 75 -5.50 9.14 -0.26
CA ALA A 75 -5.37 10.49 0.25
C ALA A 75 -6.01 10.63 1.64
N VAL A 76 -5.27 11.17 2.59
CA VAL A 76 -5.81 11.65 3.86
C VAL A 76 -6.42 13.03 3.62
N GLN A 77 -7.68 13.20 4.05
CA GLN A 77 -8.47 14.41 3.77
C GLN A 77 -8.73 15.25 5.03
N ASP A 78 -8.86 14.59 6.18
CA ASP A 78 -9.14 15.26 7.44
C ASP A 78 -8.75 14.36 8.62
N GLN A 79 -8.58 14.94 9.80
CA GLN A 79 -8.42 14.21 11.05
C GLN A 79 -9.07 15.02 12.17
N GLY A 80 -9.59 14.34 13.18
CA GLY A 80 -10.20 15.05 14.28
C GLY A 80 -10.42 14.20 15.51
N TRP A 81 -11.02 14.87 16.51
CA TRP A 81 -11.43 14.29 17.77
C TRP A 81 -12.92 14.56 17.96
N ASN A 82 -13.73 13.52 17.86
CA ASN A 82 -15.16 13.64 18.17
C ASN A 82 -15.36 13.80 19.68
N GLN A 83 -15.95 14.90 20.09
CA GLN A 83 -16.29 15.19 21.51
C GLN A 83 -17.79 15.09 21.76
N ASN A 84 -18.60 15.07 20.71
CA ASN A 84 -20.05 14.98 20.77
C ASN A 84 -20.48 13.53 20.50
N GLY A 85 -21.21 12.92 21.46
CA GLY A 85 -21.57 11.50 21.38
C GLY A 85 -20.44 10.59 21.88
N SER A 86 -20.12 9.53 21.15
CA SER A 86 -19.00 8.63 21.51
C SER A 86 -17.66 9.32 21.27
N PRO A 87 -16.85 9.59 22.33
CA PRO A 87 -15.50 10.18 22.14
C PRO A 87 -14.65 9.29 21.26
N ALA A 88 -14.16 9.83 20.15
CA ALA A 88 -13.39 9.08 19.16
C ALA A 88 -12.34 9.93 18.46
N ILE A 89 -11.16 9.36 18.27
CA ILE A 89 -10.13 9.93 17.39
C ILE A 89 -10.32 9.28 16.02
N PHE A 90 -10.38 10.10 14.99
CA PHE A 90 -10.68 9.63 13.65
C PHE A 90 -9.76 10.24 12.58
N LEU A 91 -9.66 9.52 11.48
CA LEU A 91 -8.96 9.92 10.26
C LEU A 91 -9.91 9.76 9.08
N VAL A 92 -10.06 10.79 8.26
CA VAL A 92 -10.89 10.77 7.05
C VAL A 92 -9.99 10.60 5.85
N MET A 93 -10.32 9.63 5.02
CA MET A 93 -9.58 9.28 3.81
C MET A 93 -10.51 9.27 2.59
N GLU A 94 -9.92 9.33 1.41
CA GLU A 94 -10.66 9.08 0.18
C GLU A 94 -11.27 7.68 0.22
N MET A 95 -12.51 7.57 -0.25
CA MET A 95 -13.19 6.28 -0.40
C MET A 95 -12.73 5.60 -1.68
N ILE A 96 -12.23 4.37 -1.56
CA ILE A 96 -11.88 3.53 -2.70
C ILE A 96 -12.95 2.45 -2.83
N GLU A 97 -13.78 2.56 -3.87
CA GLU A 97 -14.71 1.49 -4.21
C GLU A 97 -13.97 0.39 -4.96
N GLY A 98 -13.88 -0.78 -4.36
CA GLY A 98 -13.14 -1.91 -4.91
C GLY A 98 -12.86 -2.97 -3.86
N HIS A 99 -11.72 -3.61 -3.96
CA HIS A 99 -11.29 -4.69 -3.07
C HIS A 99 -9.80 -4.57 -2.75
N THR A 100 -9.35 -5.31 -1.75
CA THR A 100 -7.94 -5.41 -1.40
C THR A 100 -7.22 -6.40 -2.32
N LEU A 101 -5.90 -6.29 -2.43
CA LEU A 101 -5.10 -7.32 -3.10
C LEU A 101 -5.26 -8.69 -2.41
N ARG A 102 -5.48 -8.72 -1.10
CA ARG A 102 -5.76 -9.96 -0.36
C ARG A 102 -7.01 -10.66 -0.88
N GLU A 103 -8.12 -9.92 -1.00
CA GLU A 103 -9.37 -10.46 -1.54
C GLU A 103 -9.17 -10.93 -2.98
N TYR A 104 -8.48 -10.14 -3.81
CA TYR A 104 -8.16 -10.50 -5.18
C TYR A 104 -7.34 -11.80 -5.27
N LEU A 105 -6.28 -11.96 -4.46
CA LEU A 105 -5.47 -13.17 -4.44
C LEU A 105 -6.24 -14.38 -3.92
N ASN A 106 -7.15 -14.21 -2.97
CA ASN A 106 -8.02 -15.29 -2.49
C ASN A 106 -8.95 -15.81 -3.59
N GLU A 107 -9.43 -14.94 -4.48
CA GLU A 107 -10.32 -15.28 -5.58
C GLU A 107 -9.57 -15.83 -6.80
N GLN A 108 -8.48 -15.18 -7.18
CA GLN A 108 -7.74 -15.49 -8.42
C GLN A 108 -6.54 -16.43 -8.21
N GLY A 109 -6.08 -16.58 -6.99
CA GLY A 109 -4.94 -17.39 -6.58
C GLY A 109 -3.60 -16.72 -6.85
N LYS A 110 -3.24 -16.43 -8.10
CA LYS A 110 -1.98 -15.80 -8.50
C LYS A 110 -2.13 -14.99 -9.78
N LEU A 111 -1.18 -14.11 -10.04
CA LEU A 111 -1.11 -13.32 -11.26
C LEU A 111 -0.12 -13.91 -12.27
N SER A 112 -0.33 -13.64 -13.55
CA SER A 112 0.70 -13.83 -14.56
C SER A 112 1.91 -12.93 -14.30
N VAL A 113 3.08 -13.28 -14.84
CA VAL A 113 4.29 -12.43 -14.71
C VAL A 113 4.02 -11.01 -15.21
N ALA A 114 3.37 -10.89 -16.39
CA ALA A 114 3.08 -9.60 -16.99
C ALA A 114 2.11 -8.75 -16.13
N ASP A 115 1.04 -9.36 -15.62
CA ASP A 115 0.05 -8.65 -14.81
C ASP A 115 0.61 -8.33 -13.42
N GLY A 116 1.40 -9.23 -12.82
CA GLY A 116 2.06 -8.96 -11.55
C GLY A 116 3.05 -7.79 -11.64
N ILE A 117 3.82 -7.66 -12.72
CA ILE A 117 4.70 -6.51 -12.95
C ILE A 117 3.87 -5.23 -13.10
N LYS A 118 2.81 -5.24 -13.92
CA LYS A 118 1.90 -4.09 -14.08
C LYS A 118 1.27 -3.67 -12.75
N PHE A 119 1.00 -4.63 -11.88
CA PHE A 119 0.47 -4.39 -10.55
C PHE A 119 1.50 -3.77 -9.59
N LEU A 120 2.74 -4.28 -9.60
CA LEU A 120 3.80 -3.83 -8.69
C LEU A 120 4.34 -2.44 -9.02
N LEU A 121 4.36 -2.02 -10.29
CA LEU A 121 4.90 -0.73 -10.70
C LEU A 121 4.18 0.47 -10.05
N PRO A 122 2.84 0.56 -10.00
CA PRO A 122 2.12 1.62 -9.27
C PRO A 122 2.43 1.63 -7.75
N VAL A 123 2.56 0.44 -7.15
CA VAL A 123 2.94 0.30 -5.72
C VAL A 123 4.33 0.87 -5.48
N LEU A 124 5.30 0.50 -6.31
CA LEU A 124 6.67 1.02 -6.24
C LEU A 124 6.75 2.53 -6.50
N SER A 125 5.94 3.04 -7.42
CA SER A 125 5.83 4.49 -7.67
C SER A 125 5.38 5.24 -6.42
N ALA A 126 4.37 4.73 -5.72
CA ALA A 126 3.88 5.30 -4.46
C ALA A 126 4.94 5.25 -3.35
N LEU A 127 5.58 4.09 -3.15
CA LEU A 127 6.65 3.94 -2.17
C LEU A 127 7.86 4.83 -2.48
N SER A 128 8.24 4.94 -3.77
CA SER A 128 9.32 5.83 -4.20
C SER A 128 9.04 7.29 -3.83
N ALA A 129 7.79 7.76 -4.03
CA ALA A 129 7.39 9.11 -3.65
C ALA A 129 7.49 9.33 -2.13
N ALA A 130 7.07 8.36 -1.32
CA ALA A 130 7.16 8.42 0.13
C ALA A 130 8.62 8.39 0.62
N HIS A 131 9.44 7.48 0.11
CA HIS A 131 10.84 7.33 0.50
C HIS A 131 11.68 8.59 0.20
N LYS A 132 11.38 9.32 -0.91
CA LYS A 132 12.06 10.58 -1.26
C LYS A 132 11.90 11.68 -0.21
N ILE A 133 10.81 11.66 0.56
CA ILE A 133 10.56 12.62 1.65
C ILE A 133 10.76 11.99 3.04
N GLY A 134 11.43 10.83 3.10
CA GLY A 134 11.78 10.16 4.35
C GLY A 134 10.64 9.44 5.05
N ILE A 135 9.51 9.21 4.36
CA ILE A 135 8.38 8.45 4.91
C ILE A 135 8.51 6.98 4.53
N VAL A 136 8.48 6.11 5.53
CA VAL A 136 8.51 4.64 5.41
C VAL A 136 7.14 4.10 5.79
N HIS A 137 6.62 3.16 4.99
CA HIS A 137 5.28 2.60 5.18
C HIS A 137 5.22 1.63 6.37
N ARG A 138 6.19 0.73 6.50
CA ARG A 138 6.41 -0.24 7.59
C ARG A 138 5.40 -1.40 7.71
N ASP A 139 4.30 -1.41 6.96
CA ASP A 139 3.29 -2.48 6.97
C ASP A 139 2.77 -2.77 5.55
N ILE A 140 3.69 -2.94 4.57
CA ILE A 140 3.34 -3.34 3.20
C ILE A 140 2.89 -4.80 3.21
N LYS A 141 1.65 -5.02 2.76
CA LYS A 141 1.00 -6.33 2.65
C LYS A 141 -0.22 -6.24 1.75
N PRO A 142 -0.76 -7.37 1.27
CA PRO A 142 -1.91 -7.37 0.37
C PRO A 142 -3.17 -6.70 0.92
N GLU A 143 -3.37 -6.69 2.24
CA GLU A 143 -4.50 -6.05 2.88
C GLU A 143 -4.47 -4.52 2.79
N ASN A 144 -3.27 -3.92 2.65
CA ASN A 144 -3.06 -2.48 2.56
C ASN A 144 -2.91 -1.98 1.11
N ILE A 145 -3.08 -2.85 0.12
CA ILE A 145 -3.05 -2.49 -1.30
C ILE A 145 -4.47 -2.66 -1.85
N LEU A 146 -5.05 -1.54 -2.31
CA LEU A 146 -6.42 -1.47 -2.80
C LEU A 146 -6.44 -1.45 -4.33
N ILE A 147 -7.43 -2.11 -4.91
CA ILE A 147 -7.73 -2.14 -6.34
C ILE A 147 -9.10 -1.51 -6.51
N SER A 148 -9.19 -0.34 -7.14
CA SER A 148 -10.47 0.29 -7.40
C SER A 148 -11.26 -0.46 -8.48
N LYS A 149 -12.57 -0.18 -8.61
CA LYS A 149 -13.42 -0.75 -9.67
C LYS A 149 -12.91 -0.46 -11.09
N GLU A 150 -12.17 0.66 -11.26
CA GLU A 150 -11.53 1.04 -12.53
C GLU A 150 -10.13 0.42 -12.71
N GLY A 151 -9.71 -0.45 -11.80
CA GLY A 151 -8.40 -1.12 -11.85
C GLY A 151 -7.23 -0.26 -11.37
N ARG A 152 -7.47 0.89 -10.72
CA ARG A 152 -6.41 1.72 -10.15
C ARG A 152 -5.88 1.10 -8.85
N ILE A 153 -4.55 1.05 -8.73
CA ILE A 153 -3.88 0.52 -7.56
C ILE A 153 -3.56 1.67 -6.60
N LYS A 154 -3.89 1.52 -5.32
CA LYS A 154 -3.57 2.49 -4.28
C LYS A 154 -3.08 1.81 -3.00
N ILE A 155 -2.09 2.42 -2.35
CA ILE A 155 -1.60 1.98 -1.03
C ILE A 155 -2.34 2.77 0.04
N ALA A 156 -2.88 2.05 1.02
CA ALA A 156 -3.53 2.60 2.21
C ALA A 156 -2.62 2.48 3.44
N ASP A 157 -2.94 3.20 4.50
CA ASP A 157 -2.34 3.06 5.83
C ASP A 157 -0.82 3.35 5.90
N PHE A 158 -0.37 4.40 5.20
CA PHE A 158 0.99 4.90 5.35
C PHE A 158 1.27 5.32 6.79
N GLY A 159 2.35 4.79 7.35
CA GLY A 159 2.91 5.25 8.63
C GLY A 159 2.12 4.85 9.87
N LEU A 160 1.00 4.14 9.77
CA LEU A 160 0.22 3.65 10.93
C LEU A 160 0.96 2.50 11.64
N ALA A 161 2.27 2.67 11.82
CA ALA A 161 3.15 1.63 12.30
C ALA A 161 2.80 1.15 13.71
N LYS A 162 2.70 -0.12 13.81
CA LYS A 162 2.84 -0.87 15.06
C LYS A 162 4.16 -0.45 15.71
N GLY A 163 4.11 -0.08 17.01
CA GLY A 163 5.33 0.17 17.77
C GLY A 163 6.26 -1.05 17.77
N PRO A 164 7.48 -0.91 18.32
CA PRO A 164 8.42 -2.01 18.37
C PRO A 164 7.76 -3.25 19.00
N LEU A 165 7.88 -4.39 18.31
CA LEU A 165 7.41 -5.69 18.81
C LEU A 165 8.19 -6.14 20.07
N ILE A 166 9.29 -5.44 20.40
CA ILE A 166 10.17 -5.73 21.54
C ILE A 166 9.66 -4.95 22.75
N GLY A 167 9.04 -5.66 23.69
CA GLY A 167 8.54 -5.12 24.97
C GLY A 167 7.07 -5.43 25.27
N GLY A 168 6.27 -5.73 24.28
CA GLY A 168 4.95 -6.34 24.45
C GLY A 168 5.05 -7.83 24.16
N THR A 169 4.74 -8.66 25.13
CA THR A 169 4.59 -10.10 24.95
C THR A 169 3.81 -10.36 23.65
N LEU A 170 4.39 -11.16 22.73
CA LEU A 170 3.66 -11.83 21.65
C LEU A 170 2.64 -12.77 22.33
N THR A 171 1.59 -12.20 22.91
CA THR A 171 0.49 -12.99 23.47
C THR A 171 -0.32 -13.54 22.32
N ALA A 172 -0.57 -14.83 22.39
CA ALA A 172 -1.23 -15.64 21.37
C ALA A 172 -2.66 -15.19 20.97
N GLU A 173 -3.17 -14.08 21.49
CA GLU A 173 -4.56 -13.66 21.36
C GLU A 173 -4.88 -12.78 20.15
N SER A 174 -3.90 -12.46 19.31
CA SER A 174 -4.17 -11.55 18.18
C SER A 174 -3.99 -12.26 16.83
N SER A 175 -5.08 -12.80 16.28
CA SER A 175 -5.16 -13.22 14.87
C SER A 175 -4.73 -12.10 13.89
N VAL A 176 -4.89 -10.84 14.28
CA VAL A 176 -4.42 -9.64 13.56
C VAL A 176 -2.89 -9.56 13.52
N ILE A 177 -2.19 -10.05 14.56
CA ILE A 177 -0.72 -10.13 14.58
C ILE A 177 -0.25 -11.21 13.60
N LEU A 178 -0.97 -12.33 13.48
CA LEU A 178 -0.60 -13.45 12.60
C LEU A 178 -0.49 -13.02 11.13
N GLY A 179 -1.47 -12.25 10.63
CA GLY A 179 -1.46 -11.79 9.23
C GLY A 179 -0.31 -10.87 8.87
N SER A 180 0.05 -9.92 9.74
CA SER A 180 1.10 -8.95 9.49
C SER A 180 2.52 -9.53 9.63
N VAL A 181 2.73 -10.50 10.49
CA VAL A 181 4.05 -11.13 10.69
C VAL A 181 4.58 -11.76 9.41
N SER A 182 3.70 -12.25 8.53
CA SER A 182 4.07 -12.86 7.25
C SER A 182 4.82 -11.95 6.28
N TYR A 183 4.86 -10.64 6.53
CA TYR A 183 5.48 -9.64 5.64
C TYR A 183 6.54 -8.79 6.33
N LEU A 184 6.78 -9.00 7.64
CA LEU A 184 7.76 -8.21 8.39
C LEU A 184 9.18 -8.51 7.91
N SER A 185 9.98 -7.46 7.79
CA SER A 185 11.40 -7.61 7.51
C SER A 185 12.17 -8.16 8.73
N PRO A 186 13.31 -8.85 8.53
CA PRO A 186 14.13 -9.37 9.62
C PRO A 186 14.50 -8.34 10.68
N GLU A 187 14.84 -7.11 10.27
CA GLU A 187 15.19 -6.01 11.18
C GLU A 187 13.98 -5.49 11.98
N GLN A 188 12.77 -5.54 11.40
CA GLN A 188 11.54 -5.24 12.15
C GLN A 188 11.26 -6.29 13.22
N VAL A 189 11.47 -7.57 12.89
CA VAL A 189 11.31 -8.68 13.84
C VAL A 189 12.34 -8.60 14.96
N GLN A 190 13.63 -8.41 14.62
CA GLN A 190 14.73 -8.48 15.59
C GLN A 190 14.87 -7.23 16.46
N ARG A 191 14.68 -6.05 15.88
CA ARG A 191 15.03 -4.77 16.50
C ARG A 191 13.88 -3.76 16.54
N GLY A 192 12.74 -4.06 15.92
CA GLY A 192 11.61 -3.13 15.80
C GLY A 192 11.90 -1.89 14.96
N VAL A 193 13.00 -1.90 14.16
CA VAL A 193 13.37 -0.77 13.30
C VAL A 193 12.99 -1.04 11.86
N ALA A 194 12.65 0.02 11.12
CA ALA A 194 12.33 -0.05 9.72
C ALA A 194 12.84 1.18 8.97
N ASP A 195 13.37 0.94 7.78
CA ASP A 195 13.71 1.97 6.78
C ASP A 195 13.11 1.61 5.40
N SER A 196 13.48 2.34 4.35
CA SER A 196 13.01 2.09 2.98
C SER A 196 13.28 0.67 2.48
N ARG A 197 14.34 0.03 2.96
CA ARG A 197 14.73 -1.35 2.60
C ARG A 197 13.81 -2.38 3.26
N SER A 198 13.17 -2.01 4.39
CA SER A 198 12.15 -2.85 5.05
C SER A 198 10.87 -2.90 4.21
N ASP A 199 10.42 -1.76 3.65
CA ASP A 199 9.29 -1.73 2.73
C ASP A 199 9.57 -2.53 1.45
N ASN A 200 10.80 -2.45 0.92
CA ASN A 200 11.22 -3.26 -0.21
C ASN A 200 11.15 -4.76 0.11
N TYR A 201 11.61 -5.18 1.29
CA TYR A 201 11.49 -6.57 1.72
C TYR A 201 10.03 -7.02 1.76
N SER A 202 9.17 -6.27 2.43
CA SER A 202 7.74 -6.58 2.56
C SER A 202 7.03 -6.63 1.20
N LEU A 203 7.42 -5.73 0.28
CA LEU A 203 6.93 -5.77 -1.11
C LEU A 203 7.49 -6.97 -1.88
N GLY A 204 8.73 -7.37 -1.64
CA GLY A 204 9.33 -8.59 -2.20
C GLY A 204 8.59 -9.85 -1.78
N ILE A 205 8.20 -9.96 -0.49
CA ILE A 205 7.34 -11.04 0.03
C ILE A 205 5.96 -11.00 -0.64
N THR A 206 5.37 -9.80 -0.76
CA THR A 206 4.08 -9.61 -1.45
C THR A 206 4.18 -10.02 -2.93
N ALA A 207 5.26 -9.64 -3.61
CA ALA A 207 5.52 -10.03 -5.00
C ALA A 207 5.68 -11.56 -5.16
N PHE A 208 6.41 -12.20 -4.23
CA PHE A 208 6.51 -13.66 -4.20
C PHE A 208 5.11 -14.30 -4.14
N GLU A 209 4.23 -13.83 -3.26
CA GLU A 209 2.87 -14.34 -3.15
C GLU A 209 2.03 -14.04 -4.40
N ILE A 210 2.13 -12.84 -4.98
CA ILE A 210 1.46 -12.48 -6.24
C ILE A 210 1.79 -13.48 -7.36
N PHE A 211 3.05 -13.85 -7.52
CA PHE A 211 3.49 -14.72 -8.61
C PHE A 211 3.26 -16.21 -8.33
N THR A 212 3.41 -16.64 -7.08
CA THR A 212 3.34 -18.07 -6.73
C THR A 212 1.97 -18.48 -6.19
N GLY A 213 1.14 -17.54 -5.71
CA GLY A 213 -0.10 -17.81 -5.00
C GLY A 213 0.11 -18.32 -3.57
N LYS A 214 1.36 -18.29 -3.06
CA LYS A 214 1.71 -18.80 -1.72
C LYS A 214 2.64 -17.86 -1.01
N LYS A 215 2.53 -17.80 0.31
CA LYS A 215 3.53 -17.13 1.13
C LYS A 215 4.82 -17.94 1.16
N PRO A 216 6.01 -17.31 1.24
CA PRO A 216 7.27 -18.06 1.30
C PRO A 216 7.46 -18.80 2.61
N PHE A 217 6.85 -18.33 3.69
CA PHE A 217 6.92 -18.94 5.02
C PHE A 217 5.51 -19.11 5.60
N GLU A 218 5.23 -20.29 6.10
CA GLU A 218 3.97 -20.66 6.75
C GLU A 218 4.27 -21.34 8.08
N GLY A 219 3.39 -21.18 9.06
CA GLY A 219 3.54 -21.78 10.39
C GLY A 219 2.26 -21.59 11.21
N ASP A 220 2.08 -22.44 12.22
CA ASP A 220 0.89 -22.44 13.07
C ASP A 220 0.89 -21.25 14.08
N GLN A 221 2.07 -20.68 14.33
CA GLN A 221 2.24 -19.58 15.28
C GLN A 221 3.02 -18.41 14.67
N PRO A 222 2.68 -17.15 15.02
CA PRO A 222 3.36 -15.96 14.54
C PRO A 222 4.86 -15.99 14.77
N ILE A 223 5.30 -16.53 15.91
CA ILE A 223 6.71 -16.60 16.30
C ILE A 223 7.52 -17.52 15.35
N GLN A 224 6.92 -18.58 14.83
CA GLN A 224 7.56 -19.48 13.86
C GLN A 224 7.81 -18.76 12.55
N ILE A 225 6.81 -17.99 12.06
CA ILE A 225 6.91 -17.20 10.82
C ILE A 225 7.97 -16.11 11.01
N ALA A 226 7.94 -15.40 12.15
CA ALA A 226 8.94 -14.39 12.48
C ALA A 226 10.36 -14.96 12.50
N TYR A 227 10.55 -16.13 13.10
CA TYR A 227 11.83 -16.85 13.11
C TYR A 227 12.31 -17.17 11.70
N MET A 228 11.41 -17.62 10.81
CA MET A 228 11.77 -17.95 9.43
C MET A 228 12.19 -16.71 8.63
N HIS A 229 11.57 -15.55 8.83
CA HIS A 229 11.99 -14.29 8.19
C HIS A 229 13.43 -13.91 8.58
N VAL A 230 13.85 -14.23 9.81
CA VAL A 230 15.20 -13.91 10.31
C VAL A 230 16.25 -14.92 9.86
N ASN A 231 15.90 -16.22 9.88
CA ASN A 231 16.91 -17.29 9.81
C ASN A 231 16.86 -18.09 8.49
N ASN A 232 15.78 -17.99 7.71
CA ASN A 232 15.64 -18.73 6.48
C ASN A 232 15.71 -17.80 5.26
N ARG A 233 16.15 -18.33 4.15
CA ARG A 233 16.16 -17.62 2.87
C ARG A 233 14.81 -17.84 2.16
N VAL A 234 14.20 -16.76 1.65
CA VAL A 234 13.04 -16.84 0.76
C VAL A 234 13.45 -17.62 -0.49
N PRO A 235 12.70 -18.67 -0.88
CA PRO A 235 13.03 -19.43 -2.08
C PRO A 235 12.90 -18.57 -3.34
N ARG A 236 13.56 -18.99 -4.42
CA ARG A 236 13.39 -18.36 -5.73
C ARG A 236 11.99 -18.65 -6.26
N ILE A 237 11.38 -17.66 -6.94
CA ILE A 237 10.08 -17.83 -7.58
C ILE A 237 10.15 -18.95 -8.62
N SER A 238 11.27 -19.06 -9.34
CA SER A 238 11.53 -20.08 -10.36
C SER A 238 11.45 -21.51 -9.85
N THR A 239 11.58 -21.72 -8.54
CA THR A 239 11.40 -23.05 -7.93
C THR A 239 9.94 -23.50 -7.90
N LEU A 240 9.00 -22.57 -7.94
CA LEU A 240 7.55 -22.83 -7.85
C LEU A 240 6.80 -22.48 -9.14
N LEU A 241 7.39 -21.65 -9.99
CA LEU A 241 6.78 -21.16 -11.24
C LEU A 241 7.77 -21.28 -12.39
N SER A 242 7.44 -22.12 -13.37
CA SER A 242 8.24 -22.24 -14.61
C SER A 242 8.05 -21.03 -15.52
N GLY A 243 9.10 -20.67 -16.27
CA GLY A 243 9.04 -19.58 -17.27
C GLY A 243 9.15 -18.17 -16.68
N VAL A 244 9.56 -18.04 -15.41
CA VAL A 244 9.89 -16.74 -14.82
C VAL A 244 11.18 -16.22 -15.45
N PRO A 245 11.22 -14.97 -15.94
CA PRO A 245 12.45 -14.37 -16.41
C PRO A 245 13.53 -14.32 -15.32
N GLU A 246 14.75 -14.70 -15.63
CA GLU A 246 15.86 -14.78 -14.69
C GLU A 246 16.07 -13.44 -13.95
N GLN A 247 15.99 -12.32 -14.67
CA GLN A 247 16.14 -10.99 -14.08
C GLN A 247 15.07 -10.67 -13.03
N LEU A 248 13.82 -11.12 -13.26
CA LEU A 248 12.74 -10.94 -12.27
C LEU A 248 12.95 -11.82 -11.05
N ASP A 249 13.33 -13.08 -11.27
CA ASP A 249 13.62 -14.03 -10.20
C ASP A 249 14.77 -13.51 -9.31
N ASP A 250 15.86 -13.04 -9.92
CA ASP A 250 17.00 -12.45 -9.22
C ASP A 250 16.64 -11.17 -8.47
N LEU A 251 15.82 -10.29 -9.05
CA LEU A 251 15.39 -9.06 -8.40
C LEU A 251 14.57 -9.36 -7.13
N ILE A 252 13.57 -10.23 -7.22
CA ILE A 252 12.74 -10.59 -6.06
C ILE A 252 13.57 -11.35 -5.00
N TYR A 253 14.44 -12.27 -5.43
CA TYR A 253 15.31 -13.00 -4.53
C TYR A 253 16.25 -12.05 -3.76
N ARG A 254 16.87 -11.06 -4.41
CA ARG A 254 17.73 -10.06 -3.79
C ARG A 254 16.93 -9.12 -2.88
N THR A 255 15.75 -8.68 -3.31
CA THR A 255 14.88 -7.80 -2.51
C THR A 255 14.44 -8.46 -1.20
N THR A 256 14.31 -9.79 -1.17
CA THR A 256 13.97 -10.55 0.03
C THR A 256 15.19 -11.08 0.81
N SER A 257 16.38 -10.45 0.65
CA SER A 257 17.56 -10.78 1.44
C SER A 257 17.34 -10.47 2.92
N ALA A 258 17.84 -11.34 3.81
CA ALA A 258 17.83 -11.08 5.25
C ALA A 258 18.71 -9.87 5.61
N ASN A 259 19.87 -9.71 4.93
CA ASN A 259 20.70 -8.52 5.06
C ASN A 259 20.10 -7.34 4.27
N PRO A 260 19.73 -6.21 4.90
CA PRO A 260 19.21 -5.04 4.21
C PRO A 260 20.15 -4.45 3.14
N ASP A 261 21.47 -4.59 3.31
CA ASP A 261 22.46 -4.02 2.39
C ASP A 261 22.51 -4.73 1.02
N ASP A 262 21.99 -5.96 0.95
CA ASP A 262 21.89 -6.71 -0.31
C ASP A 262 20.64 -6.34 -1.12
N ARG A 263 19.71 -5.58 -0.52
CA ARG A 263 18.43 -5.18 -1.16
C ARG A 263 18.60 -3.90 -1.97
N PRO A 264 17.68 -3.59 -2.91
CA PRO A 264 17.58 -2.25 -3.46
C PRO A 264 17.49 -1.21 -2.32
N ARG A 265 18.28 -0.14 -2.43
CA ARG A 265 18.41 0.90 -1.40
C ARG A 265 17.08 1.54 -1.00
N ASP A 266 16.22 1.76 -1.98
CA ASP A 266 14.89 2.34 -1.82
C ASP A 266 13.95 1.85 -2.93
N ALA A 267 12.68 2.24 -2.86
CA ALA A 267 11.69 1.84 -3.85
C ALA A 267 11.94 2.47 -5.24
N THR A 268 12.73 3.54 -5.35
CA THR A 268 13.09 4.11 -6.66
C THR A 268 13.96 3.14 -7.45
N ILE A 269 14.99 2.58 -6.82
CA ILE A 269 15.88 1.60 -7.45
C ILE A 269 15.11 0.32 -7.82
N PHE A 270 14.24 -0.14 -6.92
CA PHE A 270 13.40 -1.30 -7.20
C PHE A 270 12.46 -1.04 -8.40
N TYR A 271 11.83 0.13 -8.45
CA TYR A 271 10.97 0.57 -9.57
C TYR A 271 11.72 0.59 -10.90
N GLU A 272 12.92 1.19 -10.92
CA GLU A 272 13.73 1.29 -12.14
C GLU A 272 14.14 -0.07 -12.68
N GLU A 273 14.57 -0.99 -11.81
CA GLU A 273 14.94 -2.35 -12.21
C GLU A 273 13.73 -3.12 -12.74
N LEU A 274 12.59 -3.07 -12.02
CA LEU A 274 11.36 -3.74 -12.45
C LEU A 274 10.81 -3.16 -13.76
N SER A 275 10.92 -1.84 -13.95
CA SER A 275 10.53 -1.17 -15.21
C SER A 275 11.38 -1.64 -16.39
N ARG A 276 12.71 -1.81 -16.22
CA ARG A 276 13.58 -2.36 -17.28
C ARG A 276 13.18 -3.79 -17.63
N ILE A 277 12.89 -4.62 -16.64
CA ILE A 277 12.41 -5.99 -16.86
C ILE A 277 11.09 -5.97 -17.63
N SER A 278 10.13 -5.12 -17.24
CA SER A 278 8.87 -4.95 -17.97
C SER A 278 9.06 -4.58 -19.43
N GLN A 279 10.00 -3.68 -19.73
CA GLN A 279 10.32 -3.25 -21.08
C GLN A 279 10.93 -4.37 -21.94
N LEU A 280 11.76 -5.22 -21.35
CA LEU A 280 12.36 -6.36 -22.04
C LEU A 280 11.31 -7.44 -22.40
N LEU A 281 10.28 -7.59 -21.54
CA LEU A 281 9.22 -8.58 -21.77
C LEU A 281 8.17 -8.11 -22.79
N ASN A 282 7.94 -6.80 -22.92
CA ASN A 282 6.92 -6.21 -23.81
C ASN A 282 7.50 -5.16 -24.76
N PRO A 283 8.43 -5.50 -25.67
CA PRO A 283 9.09 -4.53 -26.53
C PRO A 283 8.14 -3.82 -27.52
N LYS A 284 6.97 -4.40 -27.83
CA LYS A 284 6.01 -3.84 -28.80
C LYS A 284 5.15 -2.70 -28.23
N GLU A 285 4.81 -2.71 -26.95
CA GLU A 285 4.03 -1.63 -26.32
C GLU A 285 4.84 -0.33 -26.21
N ASN A 286 6.16 -0.41 -26.09
CA ASN A 286 7.04 0.76 -26.01
C ASN A 286 7.26 1.48 -27.35
N GLN A 287 7.17 0.80 -28.50
CA GLN A 287 7.26 1.45 -29.81
C GLN A 287 6.02 2.29 -30.14
N LEU A 288 4.85 1.92 -29.62
CA LEU A 288 3.61 2.69 -29.81
C LEU A 288 3.60 3.99 -28.99
N SER A 289 4.15 3.98 -27.78
CA SER A 289 4.22 5.19 -26.94
C SER A 289 5.26 6.22 -27.40
N LEU A 290 6.37 5.79 -28.01
CA LEU A 290 7.37 6.68 -28.60
C LEU A 290 6.88 7.30 -29.91
N ASN A 291 6.09 6.59 -30.69
CA ASN A 291 5.51 7.10 -31.94
C ASN A 291 4.37 8.10 -31.72
N SER A 292 3.74 8.11 -30.52
CA SER A 292 2.71 9.09 -30.16
C SER A 292 3.27 10.45 -29.69
N ILE A 293 4.59 10.57 -29.47
CA ILE A 293 5.28 11.80 -28.99
C ILE A 293 6.03 12.52 -30.12
N SER A 294 6.02 12.01 -31.35
CA SER A 294 6.57 12.77 -32.50
C SER A 294 5.68 13.97 -32.77
N PRO A 295 6.22 15.22 -32.71
CA PRO A 295 5.45 16.39 -33.10
C PRO A 295 5.21 16.30 -34.60
N SER A 296 3.98 15.94 -34.98
CA SER A 296 3.55 16.06 -36.38
C SER A 296 3.56 17.54 -36.76
N ASN A 297 4.51 17.93 -37.60
CA ASN A 297 4.45 19.14 -38.42
C ASN A 297 3.10 19.20 -39.16
N ARG A 298 2.11 19.89 -38.55
CA ARG A 298 0.94 20.38 -39.28
C ARG A 298 0.87 21.89 -39.11
N CYS A 299 1.84 22.56 -39.73
CA CYS A 299 1.70 23.94 -40.14
C CYS A 299 1.72 23.92 -41.67
N ALA A 300 0.58 23.68 -42.31
CA ALA A 300 0.32 24.18 -43.67
C ALA A 300 -1.17 23.91 -43.98
N GLN A 301 -1.84 24.98 -44.39
CA GLN A 301 -3.16 25.02 -45.01
C GLN A 301 -4.36 25.19 -44.09
N ASN A 302 -4.56 26.45 -43.66
CA ASN A 302 -5.91 26.97 -43.50
C ASN A 302 -6.06 28.25 -44.33
N PRO A 303 -6.67 28.24 -45.52
CA PRO A 303 -6.97 29.40 -46.33
C PRO A 303 -8.39 29.92 -45.96
N LEU A 304 -8.56 30.63 -44.87
CA LEU A 304 -9.76 31.42 -44.58
C LEU A 304 -9.51 32.45 -43.47
N VAL A 305 -8.69 33.50 -43.83
CA VAL A 305 -8.80 34.81 -43.19
C VAL A 305 -8.49 35.87 -44.23
N ASN A 306 -9.48 36.16 -45.06
CA ASN A 306 -9.60 37.43 -45.73
C ASN A 306 -11.11 37.76 -45.77
N HIS A 307 -11.53 38.59 -44.83
CA HIS A 307 -12.60 39.56 -44.97
C HIS A 307 -12.97 40.10 -43.58
N CYS A 308 -12.40 41.22 -43.27
CA CYS A 308 -13.00 42.30 -42.48
C CYS A 308 -11.98 43.41 -42.20
N ALA A 309 -11.71 44.17 -43.25
CA ALA A 309 -11.22 45.53 -43.13
C ALA A 309 -11.94 46.32 -44.17
N GLN A 310 -13.10 46.92 -43.77
CA GLN A 310 -13.72 48.11 -44.37
C GLN A 310 -15.16 48.23 -43.83
N ARG A 311 -15.32 48.93 -42.71
CA ARG A 311 -16.25 50.06 -42.46
C ARG A 311 -16.18 50.46 -41.02
#